data_c5bc870f9f96865ab9ee63d114ccaece
#
_entry.id   c5bc870f9f96865ab9ee63d114ccaece
#
_cell.length_a   1.000
_cell.length_b   1.000
_cell.length_c   1.000
_cell.angle_alpha   90.00
_cell.angle_beta   90.00
_cell.angle_gamma   90.00
#
_symmetry.space_group_name_H-M   'P 1'
#
loop_
_entity.id
_entity.type
_entity.pdbx_description
1 polymer ?
#
loop_
_entity_poly.entity_id
_entity_poly.type
_entity_poly.pdbx_seq_one_letter_code
_entity_poly.pdbx_strand_id
1 'polypeptide(L)'
;AAYRTLARETYGRDIQVWANANIVQDETEKEARDFHHYYVHEKGDWAAARNVIDTMGAEINKRDYPEERRNAMAEMMISGWGGFPLIGTKDQIVDGLATLSKIGLDGILLSWPRYIDDMREFRDVTYPLLKQAGLRDNV
;
A
#
# COMPACT_ATOMS: atom_id res chain seq x y z
N ALA A 1 14.50 6.44 -7.78
CA ALA A 1 15.72 6.99 -8.37
C ALA A 1 15.75 8.52 -8.25
N ALA A 2 14.80 9.29 -8.79
CA ALA A 2 14.84 10.75 -8.85
C ALA A 2 15.05 11.45 -7.49
N TYR A 3 14.35 11.06 -6.44
CA TYR A 3 14.51 11.66 -5.11
C TYR A 3 15.92 11.45 -4.53
N ARG A 4 16.51 10.27 -4.69
CA ARG A 4 17.87 10.00 -4.21
C ARG A 4 18.91 10.79 -5.01
N THR A 5 18.74 10.87 -6.34
CA THR A 5 19.60 11.67 -7.21
C THR A 5 19.56 13.14 -6.78
N LEU A 6 18.37 13.71 -6.65
CA LEU A 6 18.20 15.10 -6.20
C LEU A 6 18.81 15.36 -4.83
N ALA A 7 18.58 14.45 -3.86
CA ALA A 7 19.11 14.58 -2.51
C ALA A 7 20.64 14.58 -2.51
N ARG A 8 21.25 13.69 -3.29
CA ARG A 8 22.71 13.58 -3.37
C ARG A 8 23.34 14.75 -4.14
N GLU A 9 22.82 15.07 -5.32
CA GLU A 9 23.42 16.09 -6.20
C GLU A 9 23.20 17.51 -5.69
N THR A 10 22.02 17.79 -5.11
CA THR A 10 21.69 19.15 -4.68
C THR A 10 22.05 19.40 -3.19
N TYR A 11 21.94 18.39 -2.35
CA TYR A 11 22.05 18.56 -0.90
C TYR A 11 23.16 17.73 -0.25
N GLY A 12 23.89 16.91 -1.01
CA GLY A 12 24.97 16.04 -0.50
C GLY A 12 24.48 15.02 0.53
N ARG A 13 23.19 14.58 0.45
CA ARG A 13 22.56 13.70 1.43
C ARG A 13 22.16 12.38 0.81
N ASP A 14 22.36 11.30 1.55
CA ASP A 14 21.70 10.03 1.29
C ASP A 14 20.37 9.98 2.07
N ILE A 15 19.32 9.54 1.37
CA ILE A 15 17.96 9.42 1.94
C ILE A 15 17.42 8.02 1.77
N GLN A 16 16.57 7.60 2.70
CA GLN A 16 15.72 6.44 2.54
C GLN A 16 14.40 6.83 1.86
N VAL A 17 13.90 5.94 1.03
CA VAL A 17 12.61 6.12 0.33
C VAL A 17 11.64 5.05 0.84
N TRP A 18 10.58 5.49 1.46
CA TRP A 18 9.55 4.64 2.04
C TRP A 18 8.21 4.85 1.33
N ALA A 19 7.37 3.82 1.31
CA ALA A 19 6.02 3.87 0.79
C ALA A 19 5.04 3.24 1.78
N ASN A 20 3.75 3.53 1.60
CA ASN A 20 2.68 2.85 2.32
C ASN A 20 2.16 1.69 1.49
N ALA A 21 1.84 0.56 2.14
CA ALA A 21 1.10 -0.53 1.53
C ALA A 21 -0.02 -1.01 2.47
N ASN A 22 -1.14 -1.40 1.87
CA ASN A 22 -2.26 -2.00 2.56
C ASN A 22 -2.33 -3.48 2.23
N ILE A 23 -2.31 -4.33 3.27
CA ILE A 23 -2.31 -5.78 3.11
C ILE A 23 -3.73 -6.31 3.32
N VAL A 24 -4.20 -7.07 2.33
CA VAL A 24 -5.42 -7.86 2.38
C VAL A 24 -5.03 -9.31 2.11
N GLN A 25 -4.78 -10.06 3.18
CA GLN A 25 -4.34 -11.44 3.13
C GLN A 25 -5.48 -12.37 3.50
N ASP A 26 -5.56 -13.52 2.81
CA ASP A 26 -6.43 -14.61 3.18
C ASP A 26 -5.81 -15.96 2.72
N GLU A 27 -6.47 -17.09 3.03
CA GLU A 27 -6.02 -18.44 2.67
C GLU A 27 -5.89 -18.63 1.16
N THR A 28 -6.82 -18.03 0.40
CA THR A 28 -6.79 -18.02 -1.07
C THR A 28 -6.82 -16.61 -1.63
N GLU A 29 -6.26 -16.44 -2.83
CA GLU A 29 -6.35 -15.16 -3.55
C GLU A 29 -7.80 -14.72 -3.77
N LYS A 30 -8.68 -15.68 -4.02
CA LYS A 30 -10.10 -15.39 -4.22
C LYS A 30 -10.73 -14.78 -2.97
N GLU A 31 -10.52 -15.37 -1.80
CA GLU A 31 -11.05 -14.87 -0.53
C GLU A 31 -10.51 -13.48 -0.21
N ALA A 32 -9.21 -13.26 -0.40
CA ALA A 32 -8.60 -11.94 -0.21
C ALA A 32 -9.23 -10.89 -1.14
N ARG A 33 -9.46 -11.22 -2.41
CA ARG A 33 -10.11 -10.33 -3.38
C ARG A 33 -11.59 -10.11 -3.08
N ASP A 34 -12.31 -11.13 -2.68
CA ASP A 34 -13.71 -11.03 -2.28
C ASP A 34 -13.86 -10.11 -1.05
N PHE A 35 -12.99 -10.26 -0.06
CA PHE A 35 -12.99 -9.39 1.11
C PHE A 35 -12.63 -7.94 0.75
N HIS A 36 -11.62 -7.73 -0.12
CA HIS A 36 -11.29 -6.40 -0.63
C HIS A 36 -12.48 -5.77 -1.35
N HIS A 37 -13.13 -6.52 -2.24
CA HIS A 37 -14.32 -6.06 -2.95
C HIS A 37 -15.45 -5.67 -1.97
N TYR A 38 -15.71 -6.50 -0.98
CA TYR A 38 -16.72 -6.26 0.03
C TYR A 38 -16.53 -4.93 0.75
N TYR A 39 -15.36 -4.70 1.37
CA TYR A 39 -15.19 -3.49 2.16
C TYR A 39 -14.96 -2.23 1.33
N VAL A 40 -14.44 -2.35 0.12
CA VAL A 40 -14.20 -1.21 -0.78
C VAL A 40 -15.45 -0.85 -1.57
N HIS A 41 -16.05 -1.82 -2.27
CA HIS A 41 -17.12 -1.53 -3.22
C HIS A 41 -18.52 -1.63 -2.61
N GLU A 42 -18.76 -2.56 -1.68
CA GLU A 42 -20.09 -2.72 -1.07
C GLU A 42 -20.28 -1.87 0.18
N LYS A 43 -19.22 -1.66 0.97
CA LYS A 43 -19.28 -0.94 2.26
C LYS A 43 -18.51 0.37 2.27
N GLY A 44 -17.76 0.67 1.24
CA GLY A 44 -16.92 1.86 1.16
C GLY A 44 -17.73 3.16 1.09
N ASP A 45 -17.30 4.18 1.81
CA ASP A 45 -17.87 5.53 1.72
C ASP A 45 -17.23 6.29 0.55
N TRP A 46 -17.75 6.02 -0.64
CA TRP A 46 -17.29 6.64 -1.88
C TRP A 46 -17.52 8.16 -1.91
N ALA A 47 -18.57 8.65 -1.24
CA ALA A 47 -18.84 10.08 -1.18
C ALA A 47 -17.79 10.79 -0.35
N ALA A 48 -17.46 10.26 0.82
CA ALA A 48 -16.39 10.80 1.66
C ALA A 48 -15.01 10.72 0.97
N ALA A 49 -14.69 9.59 0.34
CA ALA A 49 -13.43 9.43 -0.37
C ALA A 49 -13.26 10.44 -1.51
N ARG A 50 -14.28 10.65 -2.32
CA ARG A 50 -14.27 11.67 -3.39
C ARG A 50 -14.12 13.08 -2.83
N ASN A 51 -14.81 13.40 -1.74
CA ASN A 51 -14.69 14.71 -1.09
C ASN A 51 -13.25 14.98 -0.60
N VAL A 52 -12.60 13.98 -0.01
CA VAL A 52 -11.18 14.07 0.36
C VAL A 52 -10.29 14.32 -0.86
N ILE A 53 -10.47 13.54 -1.94
CA ILE A 53 -9.69 13.69 -3.17
C ILE A 53 -9.87 15.08 -3.79
N ASP A 54 -11.10 15.55 -3.87
CA ASP A 54 -11.41 16.88 -4.45
C ASP A 54 -10.77 17.99 -3.61
N THR A 55 -10.84 17.90 -2.29
CA THR A 55 -10.20 18.86 -1.37
C THR A 55 -8.67 18.84 -1.52
N MET A 56 -8.05 17.66 -1.47
CA MET A 56 -6.59 17.54 -1.64
C MET A 56 -6.14 17.94 -3.04
N GLY A 57 -6.91 17.58 -4.06
CA GLY A 57 -6.61 17.90 -5.46
C GLY A 57 -6.67 19.39 -5.76
N ALA A 58 -7.67 20.08 -5.20
CA ALA A 58 -7.83 21.54 -5.35
C ALA A 58 -6.66 22.31 -4.72
N GLU A 59 -6.15 21.86 -3.58
CA GLU A 59 -5.05 22.52 -2.87
C GLU A 59 -3.67 22.22 -3.48
N ILE A 60 -3.41 20.96 -3.86
CA ILE A 60 -2.06 20.51 -4.22
C ILE A 60 -1.74 20.79 -5.69
N ASN A 61 -2.68 20.60 -6.60
CA ASN A 61 -2.36 20.56 -8.03
C ASN A 61 -3.13 21.52 -8.92
N LYS A 62 -4.22 22.14 -8.48
CA LYS A 62 -5.14 22.93 -9.33
C LYS A 62 -5.47 22.23 -10.67
N ARG A 63 -5.40 20.91 -10.71
CA ARG A 63 -5.60 20.08 -11.90
C ARG A 63 -6.98 19.45 -11.85
N ASP A 64 -7.70 19.61 -12.93
CA ASP A 64 -8.94 18.89 -13.16
C ASP A 64 -8.56 17.44 -13.59
N TYR A 65 -8.79 16.48 -12.71
CA TYR A 65 -8.54 15.09 -13.01
C TYR A 65 -9.75 14.49 -13.74
N PRO A 66 -9.54 13.67 -14.80
CA PRO A 66 -10.61 12.87 -15.39
C PRO A 66 -11.33 12.03 -14.33
N GLU A 67 -12.63 11.83 -14.51
CA GLU A 67 -13.46 11.11 -13.54
C GLU A 67 -12.93 9.71 -13.21
N GLU A 68 -12.46 8.99 -14.23
CA GLU A 68 -11.84 7.67 -14.07
C GLU A 68 -10.67 7.71 -13.06
N ARG A 69 -9.80 8.71 -13.17
CA ARG A 69 -8.67 8.88 -12.26
C ARG A 69 -9.13 9.23 -10.85
N ARG A 70 -10.14 10.07 -10.72
CA ARG A 70 -10.72 10.40 -9.40
C ARG A 70 -11.33 9.17 -8.74
N ASN A 71 -12.02 8.33 -9.50
CA ASN A 71 -12.58 7.07 -9.01
C ASN A 71 -11.48 6.11 -8.56
N ALA A 72 -10.42 5.93 -9.36
CA ALA A 72 -9.29 5.08 -8.97
C ALA A 72 -8.59 5.61 -7.69
N MET A 73 -8.44 6.92 -7.55
CA MET A 73 -7.89 7.52 -6.33
C MET A 73 -8.82 7.31 -5.13
N ALA A 74 -10.13 7.45 -5.30
CA ALA A 74 -11.12 7.21 -4.24
C ALA A 74 -11.10 5.74 -3.80
N GLU A 75 -11.01 4.80 -4.75
CA GLU A 75 -10.84 3.37 -4.46
C GLU A 75 -9.59 3.12 -3.59
N MET A 76 -8.44 3.68 -3.97
CA MET A 76 -7.21 3.57 -3.19
C MET A 76 -7.35 4.18 -1.79
N MET A 77 -8.09 5.28 -1.64
CA MET A 77 -8.35 5.89 -0.32
C MET A 77 -9.19 4.98 0.56
N ILE A 78 -10.25 4.37 0.02
CA ILE A 78 -11.12 3.43 0.75
C ILE A 78 -10.35 2.16 1.07
N SER A 79 -9.58 1.64 0.11
CA SER A 79 -8.79 0.40 0.27
C SER A 79 -7.80 0.48 1.43
N GLY A 80 -7.09 1.60 1.60
CA GLY A 80 -6.07 1.72 2.64
C GLY A 80 -5.37 3.08 2.64
N TRP A 81 -6.14 4.16 2.63
CA TRP A 81 -5.65 5.54 2.73
C TRP A 81 -4.58 5.89 1.68
N GLY A 82 -4.76 5.40 0.45
CA GLY A 82 -3.81 5.62 -0.65
C GLY A 82 -2.57 4.73 -0.62
N GLY A 83 -2.48 3.75 0.26
CA GLY A 83 -1.41 2.76 0.27
C GLY A 83 -1.47 1.83 -0.94
N PHE A 84 -0.30 1.32 -1.36
CA PHE A 84 -0.24 0.33 -2.44
C PHE A 84 -0.93 -0.97 -2.01
N PRO A 85 -1.94 -1.45 -2.74
CA PRO A 85 -2.68 -2.64 -2.34
C PRO A 85 -1.85 -3.91 -2.60
N LEU A 86 -1.66 -4.71 -1.55
CA LEU A 86 -1.12 -6.06 -1.60
C LEU A 86 -2.24 -7.01 -1.21
N ILE A 87 -2.83 -7.70 -2.20
CA ILE A 87 -4.03 -8.52 -2.03
C ILE A 87 -3.73 -9.93 -2.49
N GLY A 88 -3.93 -10.91 -1.62
CA GLY A 88 -3.70 -12.31 -1.97
C GLY A 88 -3.28 -13.19 -0.81
N THR A 89 -2.68 -14.33 -1.12
CA THR A 89 -2.12 -15.25 -0.15
C THR A 89 -0.83 -14.70 0.47
N LYS A 90 -0.39 -15.31 1.58
CA LYS A 90 0.89 -14.98 2.24
C LYS A 90 2.07 -14.95 1.27
N ASP A 91 2.13 -15.91 0.34
CA ASP A 91 3.23 -16.00 -0.62
C ASP A 91 3.17 -14.84 -1.63
N GLN A 92 1.98 -14.49 -2.10
CA GLN A 92 1.77 -13.34 -2.99
C GLN A 92 2.09 -12.01 -2.29
N ILE A 93 1.81 -11.89 -1.00
CA ILE A 93 2.20 -10.72 -0.20
C ILE A 93 3.73 -10.60 -0.13
N VAL A 94 4.42 -11.72 0.14
CA VAL A 94 5.90 -11.76 0.17
C VAL A 94 6.48 -11.37 -1.19
N ASP A 95 5.97 -11.92 -2.28
CA ASP A 95 6.40 -11.60 -3.65
C ASP A 95 6.17 -10.12 -4.01
N GLY A 96 5.03 -9.58 -3.58
CA GLY A 96 4.72 -8.16 -3.74
C GLY A 96 5.72 -7.26 -3.01
N LEU A 97 6.00 -7.57 -1.75
CA LEU A 97 7.00 -6.84 -0.94
C LEU A 97 8.42 -6.99 -1.52
N ALA A 98 8.78 -8.18 -2.03
CA ALA A 98 10.04 -8.38 -2.73
C ALA A 98 10.15 -7.51 -4.00
N THR A 99 9.07 -7.38 -4.74
CA THR A 99 9.00 -6.51 -5.92
C THR A 99 9.20 -5.05 -5.56
N LEU A 100 8.54 -4.57 -4.49
CA LEU A 100 8.70 -3.20 -3.98
C LEU A 100 10.13 -2.94 -3.50
N SER A 101 10.78 -3.91 -2.86
CA SER A 101 12.20 -3.82 -2.49
C SER A 101 13.12 -3.72 -3.73
N LYS A 102 12.89 -4.56 -4.75
CA LYS A 102 13.68 -4.58 -5.99
C LYS A 102 13.62 -3.27 -6.78
N ILE A 103 12.52 -2.54 -6.74
CA ILE A 103 12.42 -1.20 -7.37
C ILE A 103 13.12 -0.11 -6.55
N GLY A 104 13.70 -0.45 -5.41
CA GLY A 104 14.56 0.42 -4.63
C GLY A 104 13.88 1.15 -3.48
N LEU A 105 12.78 0.62 -2.93
CA LEU A 105 12.26 1.11 -1.66
C LEU A 105 13.08 0.53 -0.50
N ASP A 106 13.42 1.38 0.47
CA ASP A 106 14.17 0.99 1.66
C ASP A 106 13.26 0.46 2.77
N GLY A 107 11.98 0.84 2.73
CA GLY A 107 11.00 0.37 3.70
C GLY A 107 9.57 0.58 3.26
N ILE A 108 8.67 -0.17 3.88
CA ILE A 108 7.24 -0.13 3.67
C ILE A 108 6.53 0.03 5.00
N LEU A 109 5.65 1.03 5.11
CA LEU A 109 4.69 1.15 6.20
C LEU A 109 3.47 0.31 5.85
N LEU A 110 3.16 -0.66 6.70
CA LEU A 110 2.08 -1.61 6.46
C LEU A 110 0.83 -1.22 7.24
N SER A 111 -0.32 -1.40 6.61
CA SER A 111 -1.64 -1.28 7.24
C SER A 111 -2.54 -2.44 6.85
N TRP A 112 -3.61 -2.66 7.62
CA TRP A 112 -4.56 -3.76 7.45
C TRP A 112 -6.00 -3.31 7.71
N PRO A 113 -6.99 -3.82 6.96
CA PRO A 113 -8.39 -3.49 7.19
C PRO A 113 -8.90 -3.97 8.57
N ARG A 114 -8.66 -5.24 8.91
CA ARG A 114 -8.96 -5.83 10.23
C ARG A 114 -7.72 -5.72 11.13
N TYR A 115 -7.35 -4.52 11.49
CA TYR A 115 -6.04 -4.12 11.97
C TYR A 115 -5.38 -5.11 12.96
N ILE A 116 -6.07 -5.51 14.04
CA ILE A 116 -5.48 -6.37 15.07
C ILE A 116 -5.32 -7.81 14.59
N ASP A 117 -6.34 -8.37 13.97
CA ASP A 117 -6.36 -9.78 13.58
C ASP A 117 -5.43 -10.01 12.39
N ASP A 118 -5.52 -9.19 11.37
CA ASP A 118 -4.65 -9.28 10.19
C ASP A 118 -3.18 -9.02 10.55
N MET A 119 -2.90 -8.09 11.46
CA MET A 119 -1.52 -7.84 11.93
C MET A 119 -0.95 -9.04 12.72
N ARG A 120 -1.77 -9.72 13.52
CA ARG A 120 -1.36 -10.94 14.23
C ARG A 120 -1.07 -12.07 13.25
N GLU A 121 -1.95 -12.29 12.29
CA GLU A 121 -1.76 -13.28 11.24
C GLU A 121 -0.50 -12.98 10.42
N PHE A 122 -0.30 -11.73 9.99
CA PHE A 122 0.93 -11.30 9.31
C PHE A 122 2.17 -11.61 10.13
N ARG A 123 2.18 -11.27 11.44
CA ARG A 123 3.29 -11.54 12.35
C ARG A 123 3.61 -13.03 12.43
N ASP A 124 2.58 -13.87 12.55
CA ASP A 124 2.74 -15.29 12.86
C ASP A 124 2.97 -16.13 11.60
N VAL A 125 2.47 -15.70 10.44
CA VAL A 125 2.48 -16.46 9.19
C VAL A 125 3.39 -15.82 8.14
N THR A 126 3.19 -14.55 7.81
CA THR A 126 3.88 -13.89 6.67
C THR A 126 5.25 -13.35 7.04
N TYR A 127 5.41 -12.79 8.24
CA TYR A 127 6.68 -12.23 8.69
C TYR A 127 7.82 -13.24 8.73
N PRO A 128 7.65 -14.51 9.15
CA PRO A 128 8.69 -15.53 9.03
C PRO A 128 9.13 -15.79 7.58
N LEU A 129 8.21 -15.72 6.62
CA LEU A 129 8.54 -15.87 5.20
C LEU A 129 9.36 -14.69 4.67
N LEU A 130 9.12 -13.46 5.15
CA LEU A 130 9.96 -12.31 4.80
C LEU A 130 11.40 -12.48 5.26
N LYS A 131 11.62 -13.09 6.44
CA LYS A 131 12.96 -13.43 6.91
C LYS A 131 13.63 -14.47 6.01
N GLN A 132 12.90 -15.52 5.63
CA GLN A 132 13.40 -16.55 4.71
C GLN A 132 13.74 -15.98 3.33
N ALA A 133 12.96 -15.01 2.86
CA ALA A 133 13.19 -14.31 1.59
C ALA A 133 14.32 -13.25 1.67
N GLY A 134 14.93 -13.02 2.84
CA GLY A 134 15.97 -12.00 3.02
C GLY A 134 15.46 -10.56 2.93
N LEU A 135 14.15 -10.35 3.09
CA LEU A 135 13.51 -9.03 3.08
C LEU A 135 13.48 -8.38 4.48
N ARG A 136 13.85 -9.13 5.49
CA ARG A 136 13.92 -8.67 6.88
C ARG A 136 15.05 -9.39 7.61
N ASP A 137 15.84 -8.63 8.36
CA ASP A 137 16.92 -9.19 9.17
C ASP A 137 16.38 -10.01 10.34
N ASN A 138 17.16 -10.98 10.79
CA ASN A 138 16.95 -11.70 12.02
C ASN A 138 17.48 -10.82 13.19
N VAL A 139 16.63 -9.93 13.67
CA VAL A 139 16.89 -9.18 14.89
C VAL A 139 16.26 -9.88 16.06
#